data_1cb95a8efd65c23da871f6e83d92ac4a
#
_entry.id   1cb95a8efd65c23da871f6e83d92ac4a
#
_cell.length_a   1.000
_cell.length_b   1.000
_cell.length_c   1.000
_cell.angle_alpha   90.00
_cell.angle_beta   90.00
_cell.angle_gamma   90.00
#
_symmetry.space_group_name_H-M   'P 1'
#
loop_
_entity.id
_entity.type
_entity.pdbx_description
1 polymer ?
#
loop_
_entity_poly.entity_id
_entity_poly.type
_entity_poly.pdbx_seq_one_letter_code
_entity_poly.pdbx_strand_id
1 'polypeptide(L)'
;MEGVHILRRYYENPAITTDIIVGFPGETEEEFAETLAFAETAAFAQIHVFKYSRRKGTVADKMPEQLSEQEKAGRSDRLLAVTEQLSETYRRQFIGQVTQVLLEEMTEIDGENYVIGYTSRYVRVAVPIGADGTFEKGAVVFVKLEKQGPHDVLLGHFAE
;
A
#
# COMPACT_ATOMS: atom_id res chain seq x y z
N MET A 1 -15.61 7.53 -8.26
CA MET A 1 -16.05 6.10 -8.30
C MET A 1 -16.16 5.53 -9.73
N GLU A 2 -16.66 6.23 -10.72
CA GLU A 2 -16.82 5.69 -12.09
C GLU A 2 -15.51 5.12 -12.68
N GLY A 3 -14.40 5.86 -12.61
CA GLY A 3 -13.09 5.38 -13.07
C GLY A 3 -12.60 4.10 -12.37
N VAL A 4 -12.85 3.99 -11.04
CA VAL A 4 -12.53 2.77 -10.28
C VAL A 4 -13.33 1.56 -10.79
N HIS A 5 -14.64 1.76 -11.05
CA HIS A 5 -15.50 0.72 -11.61
C HIS A 5 -15.07 0.31 -13.02
N ILE A 6 -14.67 1.27 -13.86
CA ILE A 6 -14.16 0.99 -15.20
C ILE A 6 -12.88 0.15 -15.11
N LEU A 7 -11.91 0.54 -14.29
CA LEU A 7 -10.68 -0.21 -14.14
C LEU A 7 -10.94 -1.66 -13.67
N ARG A 8 -11.79 -1.86 -12.69
CA ARG A 8 -12.16 -3.21 -12.20
C ARG A 8 -12.96 -4.04 -13.18
N ARG A 9 -13.62 -3.40 -14.13
CA ARG A 9 -14.34 -4.12 -15.20
C ARG A 9 -13.40 -4.69 -16.25
N TYR A 10 -12.29 -3.98 -16.54
CA TYR A 10 -11.38 -4.36 -17.63
C TYR A 10 -10.10 -5.05 -17.15
N TYR A 11 -9.74 -4.92 -15.90
CA TYR A 11 -8.55 -5.52 -15.32
C TYR A 11 -8.92 -6.42 -14.14
N GLU A 12 -8.37 -7.61 -14.11
CA GLU A 12 -8.51 -8.52 -12.98
C GLU A 12 -7.66 -8.03 -11.80
N ASN A 13 -8.31 -7.75 -10.65
CA ASN A 13 -7.67 -7.32 -9.40
C ASN A 13 -6.61 -6.21 -9.60
N PRO A 14 -6.96 -5.07 -10.25
CA PRO A 14 -5.98 -4.01 -10.48
C PRO A 14 -5.53 -3.38 -9.17
N ALA A 15 -4.23 -3.07 -9.05
CA ALA A 15 -3.69 -2.28 -7.96
C ALA A 15 -4.04 -0.80 -8.18
N ILE A 16 -5.23 -0.39 -7.75
CA ILE A 16 -5.64 1.02 -7.82
C ILE A 16 -5.07 1.74 -6.60
N THR A 17 -4.22 2.72 -6.83
CA THR A 17 -3.57 3.54 -5.80
C THR A 17 -3.99 5.00 -5.92
N THR A 18 -3.81 5.76 -4.84
CA THR A 18 -4.07 7.21 -4.83
C THR A 18 -3.17 7.93 -3.84
N ASP A 19 -3.03 9.22 -4.04
CA ASP A 19 -2.40 10.15 -3.10
C ASP A 19 -3.49 10.98 -2.44
N ILE A 20 -3.47 11.10 -1.11
CA ILE A 20 -4.42 11.92 -0.35
C ILE A 20 -3.65 12.88 0.55
N ILE A 21 -3.99 14.17 0.44
CA ILE A 21 -3.51 15.20 1.36
C ILE A 21 -4.57 15.44 2.40
N VAL A 22 -4.24 15.30 3.69
CA VAL A 22 -5.10 15.60 4.83
C VAL A 22 -4.73 16.94 5.47
N GLY A 23 -5.72 17.60 6.05
CA GLY A 23 -5.52 18.86 6.76
C GLY A 23 -5.25 20.04 5.84
N PHE A 24 -5.86 20.04 4.65
CA PHE A 24 -5.86 21.21 3.78
C PHE A 24 -6.58 22.38 4.48
N PRO A 25 -6.17 23.66 4.25
CA PRO A 25 -6.84 24.80 4.88
C PRO A 25 -8.35 24.78 4.69
N GLY A 26 -9.10 24.85 5.80
CA GLY A 26 -10.56 24.81 5.80
C GLY A 26 -11.17 23.40 5.77
N GLU A 27 -10.40 22.33 5.66
CA GLU A 27 -10.96 20.97 5.71
C GLU A 27 -11.65 20.71 7.04
N THR A 28 -12.95 20.47 7.00
CA THR A 28 -13.77 20.17 8.18
C THR A 28 -13.64 18.71 8.60
N GLU A 29 -14.14 18.37 9.79
CA GLU A 29 -14.17 16.96 10.23
C GLU A 29 -15.17 16.13 9.40
N GLU A 30 -16.26 16.73 8.95
CA GLU A 30 -17.25 16.09 8.08
C GLU A 30 -16.64 15.76 6.72
N GLU A 31 -15.92 16.67 6.09
CA GLU A 31 -15.23 16.43 4.81
C GLU A 31 -14.13 15.38 4.95
N PHE A 32 -13.39 15.38 6.06
CA PHE A 32 -12.44 14.33 6.33
C PHE A 32 -13.10 12.95 6.53
N ALA A 33 -14.25 12.90 7.21
CA ALA A 33 -15.04 11.67 7.36
C ALA A 33 -15.53 11.14 6.00
N GLU A 34 -15.95 12.04 5.08
CA GLU A 34 -16.29 11.67 3.70
C GLU A 34 -15.09 11.10 2.94
N THR A 35 -13.89 11.65 3.16
CA THR A 35 -12.65 11.13 2.58
C THR A 35 -12.36 9.70 3.05
N LEU A 36 -12.53 9.40 4.35
CA LEU A 36 -12.38 8.03 4.88
C LEU A 36 -13.40 7.08 4.25
N ALA A 37 -14.67 7.45 4.23
CA ALA A 37 -15.75 6.63 3.64
C ALA A 37 -15.53 6.39 2.13
N PHE A 38 -15.05 7.41 1.42
CA PHE A 38 -14.66 7.25 0.01
C PHE A 38 -13.50 6.29 -0.18
N ALA A 39 -12.46 6.37 0.65
CA ALA A 39 -11.30 5.47 0.59
C ALA A 39 -11.72 4.00 0.79
N GLU A 40 -12.58 3.74 1.79
CA GLU A 40 -13.14 2.40 2.05
C GLU A 40 -14.00 1.90 0.87
N THR A 41 -14.88 2.76 0.35
CA THR A 41 -15.76 2.41 -0.78
C THR A 41 -14.97 2.16 -2.06
N ALA A 42 -13.94 2.96 -2.31
CA ALA A 42 -13.05 2.79 -3.45
C ALA A 42 -12.14 1.56 -3.31
N ALA A 43 -11.90 1.08 -2.08
CA ALA A 43 -11.08 -0.09 -1.76
C ALA A 43 -9.72 -0.03 -2.50
N PHE A 44 -8.97 1.04 -2.27
CA PHE A 44 -7.65 1.21 -2.87
C PHE A 44 -6.68 0.12 -2.42
N ALA A 45 -5.80 -0.30 -3.32
CA ALA A 45 -4.70 -1.21 -2.98
C ALA A 45 -3.67 -0.53 -2.07
N GLN A 46 -3.47 0.78 -2.26
CA GLN A 46 -2.60 1.60 -1.43
C GLN A 46 -3.01 3.08 -1.51
N ILE A 47 -2.85 3.78 -0.41
CA ILE A 47 -3.03 5.23 -0.32
C ILE A 47 -1.74 5.84 0.23
N HIS A 48 -1.14 6.77 -0.51
CA HIS A 48 -0.05 7.58 -0.01
C HIS A 48 -0.63 8.79 0.73
N VAL A 49 -0.47 8.82 2.03
CA VAL A 49 -1.04 9.84 2.90
C VAL A 49 -0.04 10.96 3.15
N PHE A 50 -0.42 12.18 2.83
CA PHE A 50 0.39 13.37 3.04
C PHE A 50 -0.35 14.35 3.96
N LYS A 51 0.36 14.89 4.95
CA LYS A 51 -0.14 16.06 5.69
C LYS A 51 0.07 17.31 4.83
N TYR A 52 -0.94 18.17 4.75
CA TYR A 52 -0.76 19.45 4.08
C TYR A 52 0.44 20.20 4.68
N SER A 53 1.36 20.59 3.82
CA SER A 53 2.53 21.39 4.16
C SER A 53 2.42 22.78 3.53
N ARG A 54 2.42 23.79 4.37
CA ARG A 54 2.33 25.19 3.95
C ARG A 54 3.54 25.58 3.10
N ARG A 55 3.29 26.04 1.86
CA ARG A 55 4.35 26.44 0.93
C ARG A 55 4.20 27.93 0.60
N LYS A 56 5.17 28.73 1.04
CA LYS A 56 5.20 30.18 0.80
C LYS A 56 4.98 30.53 -0.67
N GLY A 57 4.05 31.46 -0.92
CA GLY A 57 3.75 31.95 -2.27
C GLY A 57 2.63 31.20 -3.01
N THR A 58 2.11 30.11 -2.48
CA THR A 58 0.94 29.42 -3.03
C THR A 58 -0.37 30.10 -2.59
N VAL A 59 -1.47 29.80 -3.29
CA VAL A 59 -2.80 30.26 -2.88
C VAL A 59 -3.16 29.68 -1.51
N ALA A 60 -2.92 28.39 -1.30
CA ALA A 60 -3.22 27.69 -0.05
C ALA A 60 -2.41 28.24 1.15
N ASP A 61 -1.22 28.80 0.93
CA ASP A 61 -0.42 29.48 1.98
C ASP A 61 -1.18 30.66 2.60
N LYS A 62 -2.01 31.34 1.81
CA LYS A 62 -2.75 32.54 2.21
C LYS A 62 -4.20 32.27 2.62
N MET A 63 -4.66 31.04 2.49
CA MET A 63 -6.01 30.66 2.90
C MET A 63 -6.19 30.81 4.41
N PRO A 64 -7.35 31.28 4.88
CA PRO A 64 -7.70 31.24 6.29
C PRO A 64 -7.87 29.76 6.75
N GLU A 65 -8.16 29.60 8.04
CA GLU A 65 -8.52 28.31 8.63
C GLU A 65 -7.43 27.22 8.45
N GLN A 66 -6.16 27.64 8.62
CA GLN A 66 -5.04 26.70 8.65
C GLN A 66 -5.17 25.77 9.85
N LEU A 67 -5.20 24.45 9.60
CA LEU A 67 -5.26 23.46 10.66
C LEU A 67 -3.93 23.37 11.41
N SER A 68 -4.01 23.06 12.69
CA SER A 68 -2.83 22.81 13.53
C SER A 68 -2.10 21.54 13.10
N GLU A 69 -0.80 21.44 13.42
CA GLU A 69 -0.02 20.22 13.15
C GLU A 69 -0.57 19.00 13.90
N GLN A 70 -1.19 19.21 15.07
CA GLN A 70 -1.82 18.14 15.84
C GLN A 70 -3.07 17.60 15.14
N GLU A 71 -3.92 18.44 14.58
CA GLU A 71 -5.11 18.03 13.81
C GLU A 71 -4.69 17.27 12.54
N LYS A 72 -3.71 17.80 11.80
CA LYS A 72 -3.17 17.12 10.62
C LYS A 72 -2.56 15.75 10.97
N ALA A 73 -1.84 15.64 12.08
CA ALA A 73 -1.29 14.37 12.53
C ALA A 73 -2.41 13.38 12.87
N GLY A 74 -3.41 13.78 13.65
CA GLY A 74 -4.54 12.92 14.00
C GLY A 74 -5.33 12.42 12.78
N ARG A 75 -5.54 13.29 11.78
CA ARG A 75 -6.18 12.89 10.50
C ARG A 75 -5.30 11.92 9.72
N SER A 76 -4.00 12.20 9.65
CA SER A 76 -3.04 11.32 8.99
C SER A 76 -3.03 9.92 9.62
N ASP A 77 -3.00 9.83 10.95
CA ASP A 77 -2.98 8.55 11.65
C ASP A 77 -4.26 7.74 11.39
N ARG A 78 -5.43 8.40 11.39
CA ARG A 78 -6.71 7.76 11.07
C ARG A 78 -6.76 7.23 9.64
N LEU A 79 -6.29 8.00 8.66
CA LEU A 79 -6.28 7.56 7.27
C LEU A 79 -5.22 6.47 7.03
N LEU A 80 -4.07 6.52 7.71
CA LEU A 80 -3.06 5.46 7.66
C LEU A 80 -3.61 4.13 8.18
N ALA A 81 -4.39 4.15 9.26
CA ALA A 81 -5.04 2.93 9.77
C ALA A 81 -6.01 2.31 8.76
N VAL A 82 -6.82 3.15 8.07
CA VAL A 82 -7.69 2.69 6.97
C VAL A 82 -6.85 2.14 5.81
N THR A 83 -5.78 2.83 5.44
CA THR A 83 -4.87 2.40 4.37
C THR A 83 -4.27 1.01 4.64
N GLU A 84 -3.83 0.76 5.86
CA GLU A 84 -3.27 -0.54 6.26
C GLU A 84 -4.28 -1.68 6.07
N GLN A 85 -5.51 -1.49 6.54
CA GLN A 85 -6.60 -2.47 6.40
C GLN A 85 -6.96 -2.74 4.93
N LEU A 86 -7.03 -1.69 4.11
CA LEU A 86 -7.32 -1.81 2.69
C LEU A 86 -6.20 -2.54 1.94
N SER A 87 -4.95 -2.19 2.21
CA SER A 87 -3.79 -2.82 1.60
C SER A 87 -3.66 -4.29 2.00
N GLU A 88 -3.92 -4.63 3.26
CA GLU A 88 -3.96 -6.02 3.70
C GLU A 88 -5.07 -6.80 2.99
N THR A 89 -6.27 -6.23 2.90
CA THR A 89 -7.41 -6.83 2.18
C THR A 89 -7.07 -7.07 0.72
N TYR A 90 -6.41 -6.11 0.08
CA TYR A 90 -5.95 -6.25 -1.30
C TYR A 90 -4.94 -7.37 -1.45
N ARG A 91 -3.93 -7.47 -0.59
CA ARG A 91 -2.91 -8.52 -0.65
C ARG A 91 -3.48 -9.91 -0.42
N ARG A 92 -4.44 -10.06 0.50
CA ARG A 92 -5.06 -11.35 0.83
C ARG A 92 -5.73 -12.04 -0.36
N GLN A 93 -6.16 -11.31 -1.38
CA GLN A 93 -6.78 -11.85 -2.59
C GLN A 93 -5.85 -12.77 -3.39
N PHE A 94 -4.54 -12.64 -3.20
CA PHE A 94 -3.53 -13.41 -3.93
C PHE A 94 -3.07 -14.67 -3.19
N ILE A 95 -3.48 -14.86 -1.94
CA ILE A 95 -3.13 -16.05 -1.17
C ILE A 95 -3.69 -17.31 -1.86
N GLY A 96 -2.85 -18.34 -1.98
CA GLY A 96 -3.15 -19.59 -2.69
C GLY A 96 -2.83 -19.56 -4.18
N GLN A 97 -2.52 -18.40 -4.77
CA GLN A 97 -2.15 -18.27 -6.18
C GLN A 97 -0.67 -18.56 -6.40
N VAL A 98 -0.34 -19.07 -7.59
CA VAL A 98 1.04 -19.11 -8.11
C VAL A 98 1.22 -17.90 -9.04
N THR A 99 2.25 -17.12 -8.81
CA THR A 99 2.51 -15.88 -9.57
C THR A 99 4.00 -15.69 -9.82
N GLN A 100 4.31 -14.89 -10.84
CA GLN A 100 5.67 -14.45 -11.08
C GLN A 100 6.08 -13.35 -10.10
N VAL A 101 7.29 -13.49 -9.56
CA VAL A 101 7.90 -12.55 -8.62
C VAL A 101 9.28 -12.16 -9.14
N LEU A 102 9.55 -10.88 -9.29
CA LEU A 102 10.86 -10.33 -9.56
C LEU A 102 11.63 -10.22 -8.25
N LEU A 103 12.73 -10.96 -8.11
CA LEU A 103 13.56 -10.97 -6.90
C LEU A 103 14.46 -9.74 -6.85
N GLU A 104 14.49 -9.03 -5.70
CA GLU A 104 15.23 -7.77 -5.59
C GLU A 104 16.29 -7.74 -4.47
N GLU A 105 15.93 -8.10 -3.25
CA GLU A 105 16.79 -7.90 -2.09
C GLU A 105 16.64 -9.02 -1.05
N MET A 106 17.68 -9.20 -0.24
CA MET A 106 17.62 -10.08 0.93
C MET A 106 17.12 -9.31 2.15
N THR A 107 16.42 -10.02 3.02
CA THR A 107 16.01 -9.53 4.34
C THR A 107 16.00 -10.67 5.34
N GLU A 108 15.98 -10.33 6.61
CA GLU A 108 15.78 -11.27 7.70
C GLU A 108 14.38 -11.04 8.31
N ILE A 109 13.64 -12.10 8.49
CA ILE A 109 12.33 -12.10 9.18
C ILE A 109 12.40 -13.17 10.26
N ASP A 110 12.22 -12.78 11.52
CA ASP A 110 12.23 -13.67 12.68
C ASP A 110 13.47 -14.60 12.77
N GLY A 111 14.65 -14.09 12.34
CA GLY A 111 15.92 -14.84 12.38
C GLY A 111 16.16 -15.78 11.20
N GLU A 112 15.26 -15.78 10.21
CA GLU A 112 15.38 -16.55 8.96
C GLU A 112 15.65 -15.64 7.75
N ASN A 113 16.43 -16.14 6.81
CA ASN A 113 16.76 -15.41 5.58
C ASN A 113 15.66 -15.56 4.53
N TYR A 114 15.22 -14.43 4.00
CA TYR A 114 14.26 -14.34 2.92
C TYR A 114 14.80 -13.51 1.76
N VAL A 115 14.37 -13.82 0.57
CA VAL A 115 14.48 -12.92 -0.57
C VAL A 115 13.14 -12.21 -0.75
N ILE A 116 13.19 -10.88 -0.89
CA ILE A 116 12.06 -10.03 -1.19
C ILE A 116 11.96 -9.82 -2.68
N GLY A 117 10.76 -9.87 -3.19
CA GLY A 117 10.45 -9.54 -4.57
C GLY A 117 9.06 -8.94 -4.73
N TYR A 118 8.73 -8.59 -5.98
CA TYR A 118 7.43 -7.98 -6.31
C TYR A 118 6.74 -8.73 -7.44
N THR A 119 5.43 -8.89 -7.30
CA THR A 119 4.59 -9.36 -8.40
C THR A 119 4.37 -8.24 -9.42
N SER A 120 3.82 -8.56 -10.59
CA SER A 120 3.41 -7.55 -11.59
C SER A 120 2.32 -6.57 -11.09
N ARG A 121 1.68 -6.88 -9.96
CA ARG A 121 0.70 -6.03 -9.28
C ARG A 121 1.27 -5.30 -8.06
N TYR A 122 2.58 -5.20 -7.96
CA TYR A 122 3.30 -4.56 -6.85
C TYR A 122 3.02 -5.18 -5.47
N VAL A 123 2.55 -6.42 -5.41
CA VAL A 123 2.46 -7.15 -4.15
C VAL A 123 3.85 -7.58 -3.75
N ARG A 124 4.27 -7.17 -2.57
CA ARG A 124 5.57 -7.51 -1.98
C ARG A 124 5.51 -8.93 -1.42
N VAL A 125 6.46 -9.74 -1.81
CA VAL A 125 6.53 -11.18 -1.47
C VAL A 125 7.86 -11.49 -0.82
N ALA A 126 7.84 -12.30 0.25
CA ALA A 126 9.03 -12.85 0.88
C ALA A 126 9.05 -14.36 0.71
N VAL A 127 10.16 -14.88 0.18
CA VAL A 127 10.38 -16.31 -0.04
C VAL A 127 11.59 -16.75 0.79
N PRO A 128 11.46 -17.79 1.64
CA PRO A 128 12.59 -18.27 2.43
C PRO A 128 13.68 -18.83 1.51
N ILE A 129 14.93 -18.50 1.82
CA ILE A 129 16.12 -19.01 1.15
C ILE A 129 16.96 -19.80 2.14
N GLY A 130 17.63 -20.85 1.63
CA GLY A 130 18.49 -21.68 2.48
C GLY A 130 19.60 -20.90 3.19
N ALA A 131 20.29 -21.57 4.09
CA ALA A 131 21.36 -20.96 4.90
C ALA A 131 22.53 -20.42 4.06
N ASP A 132 22.70 -20.88 2.83
CA ASP A 132 23.66 -20.36 1.85
C ASP A 132 23.28 -18.98 1.31
N GLY A 133 22.01 -18.57 1.48
CA GLY A 133 21.52 -17.21 1.17
C GLY A 133 21.71 -16.80 -0.29
N THR A 134 21.85 -17.75 -1.21
CA THR A 134 22.08 -17.43 -2.62
C THR A 134 20.79 -17.25 -3.38
N PHE A 135 20.67 -16.15 -4.11
CA PHE A 135 19.63 -15.90 -5.11
C PHE A 135 20.18 -15.02 -6.23
N GLU A 136 19.56 -15.07 -7.38
CA GLU A 136 19.92 -14.21 -8.50
C GLU A 136 19.04 -12.94 -8.47
N LYS A 137 19.65 -11.79 -8.17
CA LYS A 137 18.96 -10.50 -8.20
C LYS A 137 18.50 -10.18 -9.61
N GLY A 138 17.21 -9.81 -9.73
CA GLY A 138 16.57 -9.54 -11.02
C GLY A 138 16.00 -10.79 -11.71
N ALA A 139 16.17 -11.97 -11.13
CA ALA A 139 15.48 -13.16 -11.62
C ALA A 139 13.97 -13.07 -11.44
N VAL A 140 13.23 -13.59 -12.39
CA VAL A 140 11.78 -13.76 -12.32
C VAL A 140 11.48 -15.23 -12.06
N VAL A 141 10.84 -15.52 -10.95
CA VAL A 141 10.54 -16.88 -10.49
C VAL A 141 9.05 -17.06 -10.26
N PHE A 142 8.58 -18.30 -10.28
CA PHE A 142 7.21 -18.60 -9.85
C PHE A 142 7.19 -18.86 -8.34
N VAL A 143 6.25 -18.22 -7.64
CA VAL A 143 6.06 -18.34 -6.20
C VAL A 143 4.60 -18.64 -5.91
N LYS A 144 4.35 -19.63 -5.06
CA LYS A 144 3.04 -19.86 -4.48
C LYS A 144 2.91 -19.03 -3.21
N LEU A 145 1.92 -18.16 -3.19
CA LEU A 145 1.63 -17.26 -2.06
C LEU A 145 0.80 -18.01 -1.03
N GLU A 146 1.23 -18.02 0.24
CA GLU A 146 0.63 -18.88 1.26
C GLU A 146 -0.13 -18.12 2.34
N LYS A 147 0.46 -17.05 2.86
CA LYS A 147 -0.10 -16.31 3.99
C LYS A 147 0.43 -14.88 4.08
N GLN A 148 -0.26 -14.06 4.87
CA GLN A 148 0.23 -12.75 5.27
C GLN A 148 1.45 -12.92 6.17
N GLY A 149 2.49 -12.13 5.90
CA GLY A 149 3.69 -11.98 6.72
C GLY A 149 3.75 -10.61 7.38
N PRO A 150 4.82 -10.31 8.13
CA PRO A 150 5.07 -9.00 8.70
C PRO A 150 5.47 -7.98 7.63
N HIS A 151 5.45 -6.67 7.97
CA HIS A 151 5.96 -5.59 7.13
C HIS A 151 5.39 -5.57 5.70
N ASP A 152 4.08 -5.78 5.56
CA ASP A 152 3.34 -5.70 4.30
C ASP A 152 3.77 -6.70 3.22
N VAL A 153 4.34 -7.84 3.59
CA VAL A 153 4.67 -8.91 2.65
C VAL A 153 3.65 -10.05 2.68
N LEU A 154 3.53 -10.77 1.57
CA LEU A 154 3.01 -12.13 1.55
C LEU A 154 4.17 -13.11 1.64
N LEU A 155 4.05 -14.10 2.50
CA LEU A 155 5.00 -15.23 2.53
C LEU A 155 4.59 -16.25 1.49
N GLY A 156 5.58 -16.84 0.83
CA GLY A 156 5.38 -17.91 -0.16
C GLY A 156 6.60 -18.80 -0.26
N HIS A 157 6.52 -19.76 -1.17
CA HIS A 157 7.64 -20.63 -1.52
C HIS A 157 7.78 -20.71 -3.05
N PHE A 158 8.98 -21.05 -3.52
CA PHE A 158 9.21 -21.26 -4.94
C PHE A 158 8.30 -22.39 -5.46
N ALA A 159 7.55 -22.11 -6.51
CA ALA A 159 6.74 -23.11 -7.19
C ALA A 159 7.60 -23.92 -8.16
N GLU A 160 7.38 -25.23 -8.22
CA GLU A 160 8.00 -26.13 -9.18
C GLU A 160 7.49 -25.90 -10.61
#